data_71a0998355fe1bb01359a781c7d18a72
#
_entry.id   71a0998355fe1bb01359a781c7d18a72
#
_cell.length_a   1.000
_cell.length_b   1.000
_cell.length_c   1.000
_cell.angle_alpha   90.00
_cell.angle_beta   90.00
_cell.angle_gamma   90.00
#
_symmetry.space_group_name_H-M   'P 1'
#
loop_
_entity.id
_entity.type
_entity.pdbx_description
1 polymer ?
#
loop_
_entity_poly.entity_id
_entity_poly.type
_entity_poly.pdbx_seq_one_letter_code
_entity_poly.pdbx_strand_id
1 'polypeptide(L)'
;GFFATAAAVVMAKGVPVFCDVDESLHMDPAKIEALITPRTVALAPTHVMGSVCNMHAIMEVARRHNLKVVEDCAQSCGGKVNGSYVGTFGDVGIFSISAYKIVGGGEGGLLITDDERLWDRANCLSEGGGLWRPERFAPPRYEGELFCGTNYRMSELEAAVDVVQLSKMPETVARFRTVKRQITGRLKTYREIRPQTMNDPDGEVGYTLRFFPETIELGQEIAKALKDAGIGAGIRGRNGRPDWHIYHDMYPITLKTKSGADDCSFHCPHYAAKGGKIEYRLGDCPVADDLFDRVVNVGLNQWYTEEDCVQFADVMNSVLSHFCTEDPSAKPWR
;
A
#
# COMPACT_ATOMS: atom_id res chain seq x y z
N GLY A 1 -3.56 -0.02 3.49
CA GLY A 1 -2.12 -0.27 3.70
C GLY A 1 -1.90 -1.29 4.81
N PHE A 2 -0.66 -1.76 4.96
CA PHE A 2 -0.33 -2.66 6.06
C PHE A 2 -0.38 -1.92 7.41
N PHE A 3 -0.57 -2.66 8.50
CA PHE A 3 -0.58 -2.15 9.88
C PHE A 3 0.58 -1.18 10.20
N ALA A 4 1.76 -1.39 9.63
CA ALA A 4 2.94 -0.57 9.88
C ALA A 4 2.72 0.92 9.56
N THR A 5 1.92 1.26 8.56
CA THR A 5 1.59 2.66 8.21
C THR A 5 0.86 3.35 9.36
N ALA A 6 -0.17 2.70 9.93
CA ALA A 6 -0.90 3.24 11.08
C ALA A 6 -0.07 3.20 12.36
N ALA A 7 0.72 2.14 12.57
CA ALA A 7 1.61 2.02 13.73
C ALA A 7 2.67 3.14 13.77
N ALA A 8 3.23 3.52 12.62
CA ALA A 8 4.18 4.63 12.53
C ALA A 8 3.57 5.96 12.98
N VAL A 9 2.29 6.21 12.65
CA VAL A 9 1.55 7.39 13.14
C VAL A 9 1.44 7.36 14.66
N VAL A 10 1.08 6.21 15.24
CA VAL A 10 0.99 6.04 16.70
C VAL A 10 2.35 6.22 17.37
N MET A 11 3.42 5.65 16.79
CA MET A 11 4.78 5.82 17.30
C MET A 11 5.25 7.28 17.25
N ALA A 12 4.80 8.04 16.27
CA ALA A 12 5.02 9.49 16.17
C ALA A 12 4.07 10.32 17.07
N LYS A 13 3.31 9.66 17.97
CA LYS A 13 2.32 10.27 18.87
C LYS A 13 1.14 10.94 18.14
N GLY A 14 0.91 10.55 16.90
CA GLY A 14 -0.26 10.95 16.12
C GLY A 14 -1.44 9.99 16.35
N VAL A 15 -2.61 10.40 15.84
CA VAL A 15 -3.82 9.59 15.81
C VAL A 15 -4.09 9.22 14.34
N PRO A 16 -3.99 7.94 13.94
CA PRO A 16 -4.36 7.55 12.60
C PRO A 16 -5.87 7.71 12.40
N VAL A 17 -6.26 8.27 11.25
CA VAL A 17 -7.65 8.36 10.80
C VAL A 17 -7.72 7.61 9.47
N PHE A 18 -8.58 6.61 9.39
CA PHE A 18 -8.73 5.82 8.17
C PHE A 18 -9.65 6.53 7.19
N CYS A 19 -9.16 6.72 5.97
CA CYS A 19 -9.95 7.16 4.83
C CYS A 19 -10.40 5.93 4.05
N ASP A 20 -11.67 5.89 3.69
CA ASP A 20 -12.22 4.80 2.90
C ASP A 20 -11.61 4.76 1.49
N VAL A 21 -11.80 3.68 0.78
CA VAL A 21 -11.23 3.43 -0.53
C VAL A 21 -12.30 3.57 -1.63
N ASP A 22 -11.83 3.63 -2.88
CA ASP A 22 -12.65 3.43 -4.08
C ASP A 22 -12.43 2.05 -4.72
N GLU A 23 -12.96 1.81 -5.91
CA GLU A 23 -12.79 0.55 -6.65
C GLU A 23 -11.34 0.25 -7.07
N SER A 24 -10.42 1.18 -6.86
CA SER A 24 -8.98 0.93 -7.05
C SER A 24 -8.33 0.27 -5.83
N LEU A 25 -9.06 0.14 -4.72
CA LEU A 25 -8.56 -0.29 -3.40
C LEU A 25 -7.56 0.68 -2.76
N HIS A 26 -7.51 1.92 -3.26
CA HIS A 26 -6.68 2.98 -2.69
C HIS A 26 -7.54 4.04 -2.02
N MET A 27 -6.89 4.90 -1.22
CA MET A 27 -7.51 6.06 -0.60
C MET A 27 -8.35 6.83 -1.64
N ASP A 28 -9.65 6.98 -1.36
CA ASP A 28 -10.57 7.73 -2.22
C ASP A 28 -10.36 9.24 -2.02
N PRO A 29 -9.85 9.96 -3.03
CA PRO A 29 -9.60 11.39 -2.89
C PRO A 29 -10.86 12.20 -2.56
N ALA A 30 -12.04 11.72 -2.98
CA ALA A 30 -13.32 12.41 -2.71
C ALA A 30 -13.74 12.33 -1.23
N LYS A 31 -13.18 11.41 -0.47
CA LYS A 31 -13.51 11.22 0.95
C LYS A 31 -12.53 11.90 1.91
N ILE A 32 -11.38 12.39 1.41
CA ILE A 32 -10.32 12.97 2.26
C ILE A 32 -10.83 14.23 2.98
N GLU A 33 -11.44 15.16 2.27
CA GLU A 33 -11.81 16.47 2.85
C GLU A 33 -12.77 16.37 4.04
N ALA A 34 -13.68 15.40 4.03
CA ALA A 34 -14.62 15.17 5.13
C ALA A 34 -13.94 14.72 6.44
N LEU A 35 -12.70 14.23 6.35
CA LEU A 35 -11.90 13.75 7.50
C LEU A 35 -10.91 14.80 8.01
N ILE A 36 -10.70 15.88 7.26
CA ILE A 36 -9.75 16.93 7.63
C ILE A 36 -10.30 17.75 8.79
N THR A 37 -9.46 17.94 9.79
CA THR A 37 -9.72 18.79 10.95
C THR A 37 -8.54 19.74 11.16
N PRO A 38 -8.66 20.78 11.99
CA PRO A 38 -7.51 21.64 12.35
C PRO A 38 -6.33 20.90 12.99
N ARG A 39 -6.49 19.63 13.33
CA ARG A 39 -5.45 18.76 13.89
C ARG A 39 -4.82 17.84 12.84
N THR A 40 -5.36 17.78 11.64
CA THR A 40 -4.81 16.99 10.54
C THR A 40 -3.50 17.62 10.07
N VAL A 41 -2.42 16.87 10.04
CA VAL A 41 -1.08 17.34 9.67
C VAL A 41 -0.54 16.71 8.40
N ALA A 42 -0.99 15.48 8.07
CA ALA A 42 -0.49 14.76 6.92
C ALA A 42 -1.52 13.78 6.36
N LEU A 43 -1.35 13.46 5.08
CA LEU A 43 -1.99 12.33 4.41
C LEU A 43 -0.94 11.23 4.21
N ALA A 44 -1.34 9.97 4.39
CA ALA A 44 -0.47 8.81 4.18
C ALA A 44 -1.10 7.84 3.17
N PRO A 45 -1.10 8.16 1.86
CA PRO A 45 -1.58 7.25 0.84
C PRO A 45 -0.66 6.03 0.74
N THR A 46 -1.27 4.83 0.66
CA THR A 46 -0.54 3.58 0.45
C THR A 46 -0.79 3.05 -0.95
N HIS A 47 0.26 2.80 -1.70
CA HIS A 47 0.21 2.12 -2.98
C HIS A 47 0.11 0.61 -2.75
N VAL A 48 -1.10 0.03 -2.94
CA VAL A 48 -1.42 -1.31 -2.47
C VAL A 48 -1.18 -2.37 -3.53
N MET A 49 -0.48 -3.44 -3.15
CA MET A 49 -0.33 -4.69 -3.95
C MET A 49 0.08 -4.46 -5.41
N GLY A 50 1.03 -3.56 -5.65
CA GLY A 50 1.60 -3.27 -6.96
C GLY A 50 0.81 -2.28 -7.81
N SER A 51 -0.38 -1.86 -7.40
CA SER A 51 -1.12 -0.77 -8.03
C SER A 51 -0.83 0.58 -7.35
N VAL A 52 -1.27 1.67 -7.95
CA VAL A 52 -0.88 3.02 -7.54
C VAL A 52 -2.08 3.90 -7.21
N CYS A 53 -1.93 4.79 -6.23
CA CYS A 53 -2.94 5.77 -5.85
C CYS A 53 -3.18 6.80 -6.96
N ASN A 54 -4.34 7.46 -6.94
CA ASN A 54 -4.57 8.68 -7.71
C ASN A 54 -3.83 9.86 -7.06
N MET A 55 -2.49 9.89 -7.25
CA MET A 55 -1.65 10.88 -6.58
C MET A 55 -1.97 12.31 -6.97
N HIS A 56 -2.38 12.57 -8.22
CA HIS A 56 -2.72 13.93 -8.64
C HIS A 56 -3.89 14.50 -7.84
N ALA A 57 -4.96 13.73 -7.67
CA ALA A 57 -6.12 14.15 -6.89
C ALA A 57 -5.79 14.26 -5.38
N ILE A 58 -5.02 13.33 -4.83
CA ILE A 58 -4.58 13.38 -3.43
C ILE A 58 -3.73 14.63 -3.17
N MET A 59 -2.75 14.91 -4.05
CA MET A 59 -1.89 16.09 -3.93
C MET A 59 -2.64 17.40 -4.09
N GLU A 60 -3.70 17.42 -4.89
CA GLU A 60 -4.58 18.59 -5.01
C GLU A 60 -5.28 18.90 -3.68
N VAL A 61 -5.85 17.88 -3.02
CA VAL A 61 -6.44 18.04 -1.68
C VAL A 61 -5.39 18.49 -0.66
N ALA A 62 -4.22 17.83 -0.64
CA ALA A 62 -3.14 18.17 0.28
C ALA A 62 -2.72 19.64 0.17
N ARG A 63 -2.55 20.15 -1.07
CA ARG A 63 -2.18 21.57 -1.29
C ARG A 63 -3.26 22.53 -0.83
N ARG A 64 -4.55 22.25 -1.12
CA ARG A 64 -5.67 23.10 -0.66
C ARG A 64 -5.70 23.25 0.84
N HIS A 65 -5.33 22.21 1.57
CA HIS A 65 -5.38 22.18 3.04
C HIS A 65 -4.03 22.34 3.71
N ASN A 66 -2.97 22.62 2.95
CA ASN A 66 -1.58 22.76 3.42
C ASN A 66 -1.14 21.54 4.26
N LEU A 67 -1.46 20.34 3.81
CA LEU A 67 -1.10 19.09 4.46
C LEU A 67 0.16 18.49 3.84
N LYS A 68 0.97 17.85 4.68
CA LYS A 68 2.10 17.04 4.22
C LYS A 68 1.61 15.71 3.66
N VAL A 69 2.40 15.11 2.76
CA VAL A 69 2.08 13.81 2.17
C VAL A 69 3.26 12.86 2.34
N VAL A 70 2.99 11.72 2.96
CA VAL A 70 3.95 10.60 3.12
C VAL A 70 3.44 9.43 2.27
N GLU A 71 4.10 9.16 1.16
CA GLU A 71 3.72 8.05 0.28
C GLU A 71 4.26 6.73 0.84
N ASP A 72 3.38 5.79 1.16
CA ASP A 72 3.77 4.41 1.48
C ASP A 72 3.85 3.59 0.19
N CYS A 73 5.06 3.40 -0.31
CA CYS A 73 5.38 2.65 -1.52
C CYS A 73 5.85 1.22 -1.24
N ALA A 74 5.70 0.72 0.01
CA ALA A 74 6.23 -0.56 0.46
C ALA A 74 5.74 -1.78 -0.37
N GLN A 75 4.62 -1.65 -1.08
CA GLN A 75 4.07 -2.72 -1.91
C GLN A 75 4.13 -2.41 -3.42
N SER A 76 4.65 -1.25 -3.81
CA SER A 76 4.61 -0.81 -5.21
C SER A 76 5.92 -0.13 -5.65
N CYS A 77 7.06 -0.57 -5.11
CA CYS A 77 8.37 -0.09 -5.53
C CYS A 77 8.55 -0.30 -7.05
N GLY A 78 8.90 0.76 -7.77
CA GLY A 78 8.99 0.78 -9.23
C GLY A 78 7.65 1.09 -9.94
N GLY A 79 6.56 1.30 -9.18
CA GLY A 79 5.30 1.82 -9.71
C GLY A 79 5.44 3.27 -10.18
N LYS A 80 4.57 3.67 -11.11
CA LYS A 80 4.54 5.03 -11.68
C LYS A 80 3.12 5.56 -11.76
N VAL A 81 2.99 6.89 -11.74
CA VAL A 81 1.77 7.61 -12.08
C VAL A 81 2.13 8.61 -13.17
N ASN A 82 1.54 8.47 -14.34
CA ASN A 82 1.83 9.30 -15.52
C ASN A 82 3.35 9.42 -15.81
N GLY A 83 4.07 8.29 -15.70
CA GLY A 83 5.50 8.21 -15.97
C GLY A 83 6.44 8.59 -14.80
N SER A 84 5.96 9.25 -13.76
CA SER A 84 6.73 9.60 -12.56
C SER A 84 6.66 8.48 -11.51
N TYR A 85 7.78 8.14 -10.89
CA TYR A 85 7.82 7.09 -9.87
C TYR A 85 6.99 7.48 -8.63
N VAL A 86 6.27 6.49 -8.07
CA VAL A 86 5.66 6.64 -6.74
C VAL A 86 6.74 6.92 -5.68
N GLY A 87 6.37 7.66 -4.64
CA GLY A 87 7.30 8.13 -3.61
C GLY A 87 7.93 9.49 -3.94
N THR A 88 7.68 10.05 -5.13
CA THR A 88 8.21 11.36 -5.56
C THR A 88 7.15 12.46 -5.71
N PHE A 89 5.91 12.18 -5.35
CA PHE A 89 4.79 13.15 -5.44
C PHE A 89 4.62 13.93 -4.14
N GLY A 90 4.77 13.25 -3.01
CA GLY A 90 4.62 13.82 -1.67
C GLY A 90 5.90 14.46 -1.13
N ASP A 91 5.85 14.84 0.15
CA ASP A 91 7.01 15.36 0.86
C ASP A 91 8.03 14.26 1.20
N VAL A 92 7.54 13.03 1.38
CA VAL A 92 8.35 11.84 1.72
C VAL A 92 7.80 10.63 1.01
N GLY A 93 8.67 9.81 0.42
CA GLY A 93 8.38 8.46 -0.06
C GLY A 93 9.08 7.43 0.81
N ILE A 94 8.35 6.38 1.22
CA ILE A 94 8.91 5.26 2.00
C ILE A 94 8.76 3.96 1.23
N PHE A 95 9.80 3.11 1.32
CA PHE A 95 9.88 1.82 0.64
C PHE A 95 10.32 0.76 1.62
N SER A 96 9.73 -0.42 1.50
CA SER A 96 10.20 -1.62 2.19
C SER A 96 11.11 -2.42 1.26
N ILE A 97 12.21 -2.90 1.80
CA ILE A 97 13.15 -3.80 1.13
C ILE A 97 13.24 -5.16 1.82
N SER A 98 12.22 -5.51 2.61
CA SER A 98 12.13 -6.85 3.19
C SER A 98 12.08 -7.94 2.10
N ALA A 99 12.46 -9.17 2.44
CA ALA A 99 12.72 -10.26 1.50
C ALA A 99 11.62 -10.53 0.46
N TYR A 100 10.36 -10.21 0.78
CA TYR A 100 9.21 -10.48 -0.11
C TYR A 100 8.84 -9.29 -1.01
N LYS A 101 9.63 -8.22 -1.02
CA LYS A 101 9.35 -7.03 -1.81
C LYS A 101 9.98 -7.09 -3.20
N ILE A 102 9.59 -6.18 -4.07
CA ILE A 102 10.16 -6.08 -5.44
C ILE A 102 11.69 -5.89 -5.39
N VAL A 103 12.15 -5.08 -4.43
CA VAL A 103 13.55 -4.98 -4.06
C VAL A 103 13.67 -5.65 -2.71
N GLY A 104 14.05 -6.92 -2.69
CA GLY A 104 14.11 -7.73 -1.46
C GLY A 104 15.54 -8.13 -1.15
N GLY A 105 16.11 -7.60 -0.08
CA GLY A 105 17.47 -7.88 0.38
C GLY A 105 17.54 -8.61 1.71
N GLY A 106 16.49 -8.57 2.48
CA GLY A 106 16.44 -9.11 3.86
C GLY A 106 15.39 -8.39 4.67
N GLU A 107 15.80 -7.49 5.53
CA GLU A 107 14.91 -6.59 6.26
C GLU A 107 15.43 -5.16 6.19
N GLY A 108 14.54 -4.21 5.98
CA GLY A 108 14.93 -2.81 5.94
C GLY A 108 13.91 -1.91 5.26
N GLY A 109 14.24 -0.63 5.18
CA GLY A 109 13.44 0.38 4.52
C GLY A 109 14.27 1.54 4.02
N LEU A 110 13.75 2.20 3.01
CA LEU A 110 14.32 3.41 2.45
C LEU A 110 13.32 4.56 2.59
N LEU A 111 13.84 5.74 2.88
CA LEU A 111 13.10 6.99 2.87
C LEU A 111 13.75 7.93 1.86
N ILE A 112 12.95 8.54 1.00
CA ILE A 112 13.40 9.56 0.07
C ILE A 112 12.64 10.86 0.30
N THR A 113 13.32 11.99 0.17
CA THR A 113 12.75 13.34 0.25
C THR A 113 13.67 14.34 -0.42
N ASP A 114 13.11 15.42 -0.95
CA ASP A 114 13.85 16.60 -1.44
C ASP A 114 13.99 17.70 -0.36
N ASP A 115 13.37 17.52 0.81
CA ASP A 115 13.42 18.46 1.93
C ASP A 115 14.58 18.09 2.87
N GLU A 116 15.64 18.94 2.90
CA GLU A 116 16.82 18.73 3.73
C GLU A 116 16.48 18.59 5.23
N ARG A 117 15.48 19.32 5.73
CA ARG A 117 15.10 19.23 7.15
C ARG A 117 14.40 17.91 7.47
N LEU A 118 13.57 17.39 6.56
CA LEU A 118 12.96 16.06 6.71
C LEU A 118 14.04 14.98 6.65
N TRP A 119 15.02 15.11 5.75
CA TRP A 119 16.16 14.22 5.66
C TRP A 119 16.99 14.23 6.95
N ASP A 120 17.37 15.41 7.46
CA ASP A 120 18.10 15.57 8.72
C ASP A 120 17.36 14.87 9.88
N ARG A 121 16.05 15.08 10.00
CA ARG A 121 15.24 14.48 11.07
C ARG A 121 15.15 12.96 10.95
N ALA A 122 14.99 12.43 9.72
CA ALA A 122 14.98 10.98 9.49
C ALA A 122 16.31 10.35 9.88
N ASN A 123 17.42 10.96 9.47
CA ASN A 123 18.75 10.49 9.83
C ASN A 123 19.01 10.62 11.35
N CYS A 124 18.62 11.73 11.97
CA CYS A 124 18.76 11.88 13.42
C CYS A 124 18.02 10.81 14.19
N LEU A 125 16.80 10.46 13.73
CA LEU A 125 16.02 9.38 14.35
C LEU A 125 16.71 8.02 14.19
N SER A 126 17.21 7.69 12.99
CA SER A 126 17.76 6.37 12.67
C SER A 126 19.22 6.17 13.09
N GLU A 127 19.98 7.24 13.27
CA GLU A 127 21.42 7.21 13.53
C GLU A 127 21.79 7.52 15.00
N GLY A 128 20.86 7.39 15.92
CA GLY A 128 21.11 7.61 17.34
C GLY A 128 21.32 9.07 17.74
N GLY A 129 21.00 10.03 16.86
CA GLY A 129 21.04 11.45 17.18
C GLY A 129 22.01 12.29 16.36
N GLY A 130 22.54 11.82 15.22
CA GLY A 130 23.31 12.66 14.30
C GLY A 130 24.65 12.13 13.82
N LEU A 131 24.84 10.83 13.82
CA LEU A 131 26.10 10.19 13.39
C LEU A 131 26.38 10.28 11.86
N TRP A 132 25.38 10.62 11.05
CA TRP A 132 25.50 10.79 9.58
C TRP A 132 26.33 12.00 9.18
N ARG A 133 26.56 12.95 10.08
CA ARG A 133 27.25 14.22 9.80
C ARG A 133 28.74 13.99 9.61
N PRO A 134 29.44 14.76 8.72
CA PRO A 134 30.86 14.62 8.54
C PRO A 134 31.64 14.79 9.84
N GLU A 135 31.20 15.72 10.69
CA GLU A 135 31.73 15.91 12.06
C GLU A 135 30.69 15.39 13.06
N ARG A 136 30.79 14.12 13.44
CA ARG A 136 29.80 13.39 14.24
C ARG A 136 29.35 14.07 15.53
N PHE A 137 30.24 14.88 16.14
CA PHE A 137 30.01 15.56 17.42
C PHE A 137 29.88 17.07 17.26
N ALA A 138 29.69 17.56 16.04
CA ALA A 138 29.50 19.00 15.82
C ALA A 138 28.19 19.48 16.49
N PRO A 139 28.18 20.76 16.96
CA PRO A 139 26.96 21.34 17.53
C PRO A 139 25.84 21.42 16.45
N PRO A 140 24.57 21.54 16.86
CA PRO A 140 23.47 21.67 15.90
C PRO A 140 23.65 22.97 15.07
N ARG A 141 23.27 22.87 13.79
CA ARG A 141 23.29 24.02 12.85
C ARG A 141 22.07 24.93 13.05
N TYR A 142 20.98 24.35 13.61
CA TYR A 142 19.74 25.04 13.92
C TYR A 142 19.02 24.35 15.08
N GLU A 143 18.07 25.04 15.70
CA GLU A 143 17.28 24.51 16.82
C GLU A 143 16.44 23.29 16.37
N GLY A 144 16.54 22.19 17.12
CA GLY A 144 15.80 20.95 16.87
C GLY A 144 16.40 20.06 15.77
N GLU A 145 17.60 20.38 15.23
CA GLU A 145 18.30 19.49 14.30
C GLU A 145 18.67 18.17 14.97
N LEU A 146 19.22 18.23 16.17
CA LEU A 146 19.64 17.05 16.92
C LEU A 146 18.68 16.75 18.05
N PHE A 147 18.35 15.47 18.20
CA PHE A 147 17.48 14.96 19.27
C PHE A 147 17.83 13.49 19.55
N CYS A 148 17.34 12.95 20.67
CA CYS A 148 17.56 11.54 21.01
C CYS A 148 16.83 10.65 19.99
N GLY A 149 17.59 10.02 19.12
CA GLY A 149 17.12 9.06 18.13
C GLY A 149 17.31 7.61 18.61
N THR A 150 16.96 6.70 17.73
CA THR A 150 17.13 5.25 17.89
C THR A 150 18.23 4.75 16.95
N ASN A 151 18.49 3.46 16.94
CA ASN A 151 19.39 2.85 15.97
C ASN A 151 18.58 1.97 15.01
N TYR A 152 18.29 2.49 13.82
CA TYR A 152 17.66 1.78 12.70
C TYR A 152 18.60 1.65 11.50
N ARG A 153 19.91 1.70 11.74
CA ARG A 153 20.89 1.60 10.67
C ARG A 153 20.81 0.24 9.99
N MET A 154 20.82 0.29 8.65
CA MET A 154 20.98 -0.89 7.82
C MET A 154 22.42 -1.41 7.94
N SER A 155 22.60 -2.73 7.91
CA SER A 155 23.94 -3.32 7.84
C SER A 155 24.53 -3.15 6.42
N GLU A 156 25.87 -3.01 6.33
CA GLU A 156 26.58 -2.95 5.06
C GLU A 156 26.38 -4.24 4.21
N LEU A 157 26.22 -5.38 4.87
CA LEU A 157 25.97 -6.67 4.18
C LEU A 157 24.61 -6.66 3.49
N GLU A 158 23.59 -6.17 4.16
CA GLU A 158 22.25 -6.03 3.58
C GLU A 158 22.24 -4.98 2.48
N ALA A 159 22.81 -3.81 2.74
CA ALA A 159 22.90 -2.74 1.75
C ALA A 159 23.61 -3.21 0.46
N ALA A 160 24.64 -4.04 0.55
CA ALA A 160 25.32 -4.61 -0.62
C ALA A 160 24.41 -5.51 -1.46
N VAL A 161 23.52 -6.29 -0.82
CA VAL A 161 22.49 -7.08 -1.51
C VAL A 161 21.45 -6.16 -2.14
N ASP A 162 20.98 -5.16 -1.40
CA ASP A 162 19.94 -4.23 -1.84
C ASP A 162 20.34 -3.41 -3.06
N VAL A 163 21.59 -2.96 -3.13
CA VAL A 163 22.12 -2.27 -4.32
C VAL A 163 21.99 -3.13 -5.58
N VAL A 164 22.31 -4.44 -5.47
CA VAL A 164 22.16 -5.37 -6.58
C VAL A 164 20.69 -5.63 -6.91
N GLN A 165 19.83 -5.78 -5.91
CA GLN A 165 18.41 -6.00 -6.11
C GLN A 165 17.73 -4.77 -6.71
N LEU A 166 18.10 -3.56 -6.27
CA LEU A 166 17.60 -2.32 -6.81
C LEU A 166 17.96 -2.17 -8.30
N SER A 167 19.16 -2.55 -8.69
CA SER A 167 19.59 -2.51 -10.11
C SER A 167 18.74 -3.42 -11.02
N LYS A 168 18.15 -4.50 -10.48
CA LYS A 168 17.28 -5.44 -11.21
C LYS A 168 15.81 -4.97 -11.26
N MET A 169 15.41 -4.04 -10.39
CA MET A 169 14.00 -3.62 -10.24
C MET A 169 13.35 -3.19 -11.57
N PRO A 170 13.98 -2.37 -12.44
CA PRO A 170 13.32 -1.96 -13.68
C PRO A 170 12.96 -3.14 -14.58
N GLU A 171 13.85 -4.13 -14.70
CA GLU A 171 13.60 -5.32 -15.50
C GLU A 171 12.55 -6.23 -14.87
N THR A 172 12.58 -6.40 -13.53
CA THR A 172 11.58 -7.16 -12.78
C THR A 172 10.18 -6.59 -13.00
N VAL A 173 10.02 -5.29 -12.88
CA VAL A 173 8.74 -4.59 -13.11
C VAL A 173 8.30 -4.72 -14.57
N ALA A 174 9.23 -4.59 -15.53
CA ALA A 174 8.93 -4.75 -16.95
C ALA A 174 8.41 -6.17 -17.26
N ARG A 175 9.01 -7.21 -16.68
CA ARG A 175 8.54 -8.60 -16.81
C ARG A 175 7.12 -8.79 -16.24
N PHE A 176 6.85 -8.33 -15.03
CA PHE A 176 5.51 -8.40 -14.44
C PHE A 176 4.46 -7.70 -15.31
N ARG A 177 4.76 -6.49 -15.79
CA ARG A 177 3.85 -5.75 -16.69
C ARG A 177 3.59 -6.50 -17.99
N THR A 178 4.62 -7.13 -18.57
CA THR A 178 4.49 -7.93 -19.79
C THR A 178 3.59 -9.12 -19.57
N VAL A 179 3.85 -9.91 -18.51
CA VAL A 179 3.02 -11.05 -18.12
C VAL A 179 1.57 -10.64 -17.91
N LYS A 180 1.35 -9.60 -17.11
CA LYS A 180 -0.03 -9.12 -16.83
C LYS A 180 -0.76 -8.71 -18.12
N ARG A 181 -0.12 -7.93 -18.99
CA ARG A 181 -0.71 -7.51 -20.28
C ARG A 181 -1.02 -8.70 -21.18
N GLN A 182 -0.14 -9.69 -21.27
CA GLN A 182 -0.36 -10.89 -22.07
C GLN A 182 -1.57 -11.68 -21.57
N ILE A 183 -1.72 -11.83 -20.25
CA ILE A 183 -2.85 -12.52 -19.65
C ILE A 183 -4.14 -11.71 -19.83
N THR A 184 -4.15 -10.44 -19.40
CA THR A 184 -5.37 -9.61 -19.41
C THR A 184 -5.89 -9.35 -20.83
N GLY A 185 -5.00 -9.27 -21.83
CA GLY A 185 -5.38 -9.14 -23.23
C GLY A 185 -6.08 -10.36 -23.84
N ARG A 186 -6.06 -11.49 -23.14
CA ARG A 186 -6.71 -12.75 -23.55
C ARG A 186 -7.93 -13.10 -22.69
N LEU A 187 -8.15 -12.38 -21.59
CA LEU A 187 -9.31 -12.63 -20.72
C LEU A 187 -10.58 -12.08 -21.36
N LYS A 188 -11.63 -12.88 -21.28
CA LYS A 188 -12.99 -12.47 -21.62
C LYS A 188 -13.59 -11.62 -20.50
N THR A 189 -14.61 -10.86 -20.82
CA THR A 189 -15.38 -10.05 -19.87
C THR A 189 -16.68 -10.74 -19.47
N TYR A 190 -17.11 -10.51 -18.22
CA TYR A 190 -18.23 -11.23 -17.62
C TYR A 190 -19.11 -10.25 -16.85
N ARG A 191 -20.41 -10.56 -16.76
CA ARG A 191 -21.42 -9.71 -16.11
C ARG A 191 -21.24 -9.66 -14.60
N GLU A 192 -21.02 -10.83 -13.99
CA GLU A 192 -21.08 -11.02 -12.53
C GLU A 192 -19.76 -10.69 -11.82
N ILE A 193 -18.75 -10.27 -12.57
CA ILE A 193 -17.45 -9.85 -12.01
C ILE A 193 -17.00 -8.51 -12.59
N ARG A 194 -16.29 -7.74 -11.80
CA ARG A 194 -15.67 -6.47 -12.25
C ARG A 194 -14.18 -6.49 -11.96
N PRO A 195 -13.31 -6.34 -12.96
CA PRO A 195 -11.89 -6.10 -12.73
C PRO A 195 -11.66 -4.84 -11.89
N GLN A 196 -10.59 -4.86 -11.07
CA GLN A 196 -10.17 -3.69 -10.29
C GLN A 196 -10.01 -2.47 -11.20
N THR A 197 -10.40 -1.31 -10.70
CA THR A 197 -10.10 -0.03 -11.36
C THR A 197 -8.63 0.32 -11.15
N MET A 198 -7.93 0.65 -12.21
CA MET A 198 -6.52 1.04 -12.16
C MET A 198 -6.39 2.54 -12.35
N ASN A 199 -5.72 3.24 -11.42
CA ASN A 199 -5.43 4.68 -11.54
C ASN A 199 -4.41 4.97 -12.65
N ASP A 200 -3.47 4.06 -12.86
CA ASP A 200 -2.53 4.08 -13.99
C ASP A 200 -2.21 2.64 -14.40
N PRO A 201 -2.90 2.08 -15.42
CA PRO A 201 -2.69 0.71 -15.88
C PRO A 201 -1.28 0.44 -16.40
N ASP A 202 -0.63 1.45 -16.98
CA ASP A 202 0.74 1.34 -17.51
C ASP A 202 1.80 1.59 -16.43
N GLY A 203 1.41 2.24 -15.35
CA GLY A 203 2.27 2.61 -14.24
C GLY A 203 2.33 1.61 -13.11
N GLU A 204 1.40 0.67 -13.00
CA GLU A 204 1.42 -0.34 -11.94
C GLU A 204 2.65 -1.28 -12.03
N VAL A 205 2.97 -1.98 -10.95
CA VAL A 205 4.04 -3.00 -10.95
C VAL A 205 3.60 -4.27 -11.66
N GLY A 206 2.33 -4.69 -11.46
CA GLY A 206 1.70 -5.74 -12.24
C GLY A 206 1.84 -7.16 -11.71
N TYR A 207 2.25 -7.37 -10.46
CA TYR A 207 2.43 -8.72 -9.90
C TYR A 207 1.14 -9.38 -9.39
N THR A 208 0.01 -8.69 -9.46
CA THR A 208 -1.31 -9.23 -9.10
C THR A 208 -2.36 -8.88 -10.13
N LEU A 209 -3.37 -9.75 -10.27
CA LEU A 209 -4.61 -9.51 -10.96
C LEU A 209 -5.74 -9.59 -9.94
N ARG A 210 -6.68 -8.63 -9.95
CA ARG A 210 -7.77 -8.58 -8.98
C ARG A 210 -9.09 -8.26 -9.65
N PHE A 211 -10.16 -8.85 -9.11
CA PHE A 211 -11.51 -8.59 -9.55
C PHE A 211 -12.51 -8.78 -8.40
N PHE A 212 -13.67 -8.19 -8.57
CA PHE A 212 -14.76 -8.18 -7.58
C PHE A 212 -15.96 -8.95 -8.15
N PRO A 213 -16.21 -10.19 -7.68
CA PRO A 213 -17.48 -10.87 -7.92
C PRO A 213 -18.65 -10.10 -7.28
N GLU A 214 -19.87 -10.28 -7.77
CA GLU A 214 -21.07 -9.64 -7.21
C GLU A 214 -21.33 -10.06 -5.77
N THR A 215 -21.00 -11.32 -5.42
CA THR A 215 -21.14 -11.85 -4.06
C THR A 215 -19.86 -12.50 -3.55
N ILE A 216 -19.74 -12.61 -2.24
CA ILE A 216 -18.60 -13.31 -1.60
C ILE A 216 -18.64 -14.79 -1.94
N GLU A 217 -19.82 -15.40 -1.96
CA GLU A 217 -20.04 -16.82 -2.24
C GLU A 217 -19.55 -17.17 -3.66
N LEU A 218 -19.95 -16.38 -4.66
CA LEU A 218 -19.45 -16.52 -6.03
C LEU A 218 -17.93 -16.41 -6.08
N GLY A 219 -17.36 -15.44 -5.35
CA GLY A 219 -15.92 -15.27 -5.25
C GLY A 219 -15.19 -16.45 -4.63
N GLN A 220 -15.78 -17.07 -3.61
CA GLN A 220 -15.23 -18.26 -2.96
C GLN A 220 -15.24 -19.49 -3.90
N GLU A 221 -16.33 -19.69 -4.65
CA GLU A 221 -16.43 -20.75 -5.64
C GLU A 221 -15.40 -20.55 -6.77
N ILE A 222 -15.31 -19.36 -7.32
CA ILE A 222 -14.31 -19.01 -8.36
C ILE A 222 -12.89 -19.21 -7.83
N ALA A 223 -12.55 -18.66 -6.67
CA ALA A 223 -11.20 -18.75 -6.11
C ALA A 223 -10.81 -20.21 -5.83
N LYS A 224 -11.76 -21.03 -5.34
CA LYS A 224 -11.54 -22.46 -5.15
C LYS A 224 -11.29 -23.17 -6.48
N ALA A 225 -12.13 -22.94 -7.49
CA ALA A 225 -11.99 -23.57 -8.80
C ALA A 225 -10.68 -23.18 -9.51
N LEU A 226 -10.28 -21.91 -9.42
CA LEU A 226 -8.98 -21.43 -9.92
C LEU A 226 -7.83 -22.18 -9.23
N LYS A 227 -7.90 -22.32 -7.91
CA LYS A 227 -6.88 -23.03 -7.13
C LYS A 227 -6.81 -24.52 -7.49
N ASP A 228 -7.98 -25.16 -7.64
CA ASP A 228 -8.07 -26.58 -8.05
C ASP A 228 -7.52 -26.79 -9.48
N ALA A 229 -7.61 -25.76 -10.33
CA ALA A 229 -7.03 -25.72 -11.67
C ALA A 229 -5.56 -25.28 -11.72
N GLY A 230 -4.89 -25.09 -10.57
CA GLY A 230 -3.47 -24.75 -10.48
C GLY A 230 -3.14 -23.25 -10.49
N ILE A 231 -4.14 -22.37 -10.50
CA ILE A 231 -3.94 -20.93 -10.41
C ILE A 231 -4.01 -20.48 -8.95
N GLY A 232 -2.94 -19.82 -8.47
CA GLY A 232 -2.87 -19.24 -7.14
C GLY A 232 -3.88 -18.09 -6.96
N ALA A 233 -5.07 -18.40 -6.49
CA ALA A 233 -6.13 -17.43 -6.21
C ALA A 233 -6.56 -17.47 -4.75
N GLY A 234 -7.02 -16.34 -4.22
CA GLY A 234 -7.52 -16.23 -2.86
C GLY A 234 -8.57 -15.13 -2.70
N ILE A 235 -9.46 -15.35 -1.75
CA ILE A 235 -10.48 -14.40 -1.30
C ILE A 235 -10.52 -14.46 0.22
N ARG A 236 -10.71 -13.30 0.88
CA ARG A 236 -10.82 -13.25 2.33
C ARG A 236 -12.19 -13.78 2.80
N GLY A 237 -13.26 -13.26 2.25
CA GLY A 237 -14.62 -13.50 2.72
C GLY A 237 -14.92 -12.81 4.06
N ARG A 238 -16.20 -12.70 4.39
CA ARG A 238 -16.68 -11.94 5.57
C ARG A 238 -16.18 -12.48 6.92
N ASN A 239 -15.93 -13.77 7.02
CA ASN A 239 -15.44 -14.44 8.23
C ASN A 239 -14.02 -15.00 8.02
N GLY A 240 -13.24 -14.38 7.14
CA GLY A 240 -11.89 -14.78 6.84
C GLY A 240 -10.94 -14.58 8.03
N ARG A 241 -9.72 -15.08 7.89
CA ARG A 241 -8.68 -14.82 8.89
C ARG A 241 -8.41 -13.32 8.96
N PRO A 242 -8.13 -12.78 10.17
CA PRO A 242 -7.72 -11.39 10.32
C PRO A 242 -6.58 -11.04 9.36
N ASP A 243 -6.71 -9.89 8.70
CA ASP A 243 -5.70 -9.37 7.78
C ASP A 243 -5.32 -7.95 8.18
N TRP A 244 -4.09 -7.76 8.59
CA TRP A 244 -3.58 -6.46 9.03
C TRP A 244 -3.39 -5.43 7.90
N HIS A 245 -3.85 -5.72 6.70
CA HIS A 245 -4.06 -4.73 5.64
C HIS A 245 -5.42 -4.03 5.75
N ILE A 246 -6.31 -4.55 6.59
CA ILE A 246 -7.67 -4.07 6.77
C ILE A 246 -7.79 -3.41 8.14
N TYR A 247 -8.25 -2.16 8.18
CA TYR A 247 -8.18 -1.30 9.36
C TYR A 247 -8.81 -1.90 10.63
N HIS A 248 -9.96 -2.57 10.50
CA HIS A 248 -10.65 -3.16 11.66
C HIS A 248 -9.97 -4.43 12.21
N ASP A 249 -9.09 -5.06 11.45
CA ASP A 249 -8.28 -6.22 11.87
C ASP A 249 -6.93 -5.80 12.46
N MET A 250 -6.56 -4.53 12.40
CA MET A 250 -5.33 -4.00 13.00
C MET A 250 -5.49 -3.93 14.54
N TYR A 251 -5.50 -5.08 15.21
CA TYR A 251 -5.82 -5.17 16.64
C TYR A 251 -5.06 -4.20 17.54
N PRO A 252 -3.75 -3.94 17.38
CA PRO A 252 -3.09 -2.93 18.22
C PRO A 252 -3.68 -1.53 18.09
N ILE A 253 -4.26 -1.19 16.91
CA ILE A 253 -4.93 0.08 16.68
C ILE A 253 -6.36 0.05 17.24
N THR A 254 -7.14 -0.98 16.89
CA THR A 254 -8.55 -1.08 17.30
C THR A 254 -8.71 -1.29 18.81
N LEU A 255 -7.80 -2.04 19.44
CA LEU A 255 -7.73 -2.23 20.88
C LEU A 255 -7.00 -1.09 21.60
N LYS A 256 -6.44 -0.12 20.84
CA LYS A 256 -5.73 1.04 21.39
C LYS A 256 -4.55 0.65 22.31
N THR A 257 -3.82 -0.39 21.92
CA THR A 257 -2.67 -0.89 22.67
C THR A 257 -1.37 -0.27 22.17
N LYS A 258 -0.50 0.11 23.09
CA LYS A 258 0.79 0.71 22.84
C LYS A 258 1.83 0.21 23.82
N SER A 259 3.08 0.09 23.39
CA SER A 259 4.19 -0.15 24.31
C SER A 259 4.60 1.15 25.00
N GLY A 260 4.73 1.12 26.31
CA GLY A 260 5.14 2.27 27.12
C GLY A 260 4.00 2.90 27.94
N ALA A 261 4.39 3.68 28.94
CA ALA A 261 3.49 4.23 29.95
C ALA A 261 2.84 5.57 29.53
N ASP A 262 3.26 6.18 28.44
CA ASP A 262 2.65 7.41 27.95
C ASP A 262 1.39 7.10 27.13
N ASP A 263 0.28 7.68 27.53
CA ASP A 263 -1.02 7.52 26.85
C ASP A 263 -1.23 8.48 25.66
N CYS A 264 -0.18 9.14 25.18
CA CYS A 264 -0.25 9.94 23.95
C CYS A 264 -0.61 9.06 22.75
N SER A 265 -1.40 9.54 21.86
CA SER A 265 -2.11 8.94 20.74
C SER A 265 -3.50 8.43 21.14
N PHE A 266 -3.64 7.36 21.90
CA PHE A 266 -4.94 6.73 22.16
C PHE A 266 -5.72 7.31 23.35
N HIS A 267 -5.02 7.70 24.42
CA HIS A 267 -5.64 8.16 25.66
C HIS A 267 -5.14 9.55 26.08
N CYS A 268 -4.71 10.37 25.14
CA CYS A 268 -4.19 11.70 25.42
C CYS A 268 -5.25 12.61 26.08
N PRO A 269 -5.05 13.02 27.36
CA PRO A 269 -6.02 13.84 28.06
C PRO A 269 -6.20 15.22 27.40
N HIS A 270 -5.17 15.78 26.79
CA HIS A 270 -5.25 17.03 26.06
C HIS A 270 -6.07 16.91 24.77
N TYR A 271 -6.02 15.77 24.08
CA TYR A 271 -6.85 15.50 22.91
C TYR A 271 -8.32 15.35 23.31
N ALA A 272 -8.58 14.58 24.37
CA ALA A 272 -9.93 14.37 24.91
C ALA A 272 -10.54 15.68 25.43
N ALA A 273 -9.77 16.50 26.16
CA ALA A 273 -10.24 17.80 26.67
C ALA A 273 -10.64 18.80 25.56
N LYS A 274 -10.11 18.63 24.35
CA LYS A 274 -10.48 19.39 23.14
C LYS A 274 -11.56 18.70 22.30
N GLY A 275 -12.32 17.76 22.89
CA GLY A 275 -13.40 17.03 22.20
C GLY A 275 -12.94 15.95 21.22
N GLY A 276 -11.66 15.59 21.24
CA GLY A 276 -11.13 14.50 20.41
C GLY A 276 -11.68 13.15 20.87
N LYS A 277 -12.16 12.35 19.93
CA LYS A 277 -12.56 10.96 20.13
C LYS A 277 -11.73 10.08 19.22
N ILE A 278 -11.30 8.93 19.75
CA ILE A 278 -10.55 7.94 19.01
C ILE A 278 -11.34 6.63 19.09
N GLU A 279 -11.98 6.29 18.00
CA GLU A 279 -12.77 5.07 17.87
C GLU A 279 -12.51 4.47 16.50
N TYR A 280 -12.40 3.16 16.43
CA TYR A 280 -12.20 2.41 15.20
C TYR A 280 -13.22 1.26 15.20
N ARG A 281 -14.18 1.31 14.30
CA ARG A 281 -15.29 0.34 14.27
C ARG A 281 -15.43 -0.23 12.87
N LEU A 282 -15.83 -1.47 12.77
CA LEU A 282 -16.34 -2.02 11.52
C LEU A 282 -17.48 -1.11 11.00
N GLY A 283 -17.43 -0.74 9.74
CA GLY A 283 -18.34 0.22 9.11
C GLY A 283 -17.82 1.66 9.01
N ASP A 284 -16.67 1.99 9.62
CA ASP A 284 -16.05 3.32 9.44
C ASP A 284 -15.57 3.54 8.00
N CYS A 285 -15.21 2.44 7.29
CA CYS A 285 -14.83 2.43 5.87
C CYS A 285 -15.65 1.39 5.09
N PRO A 286 -16.95 1.66 4.82
CA PRO A 286 -17.88 0.64 4.30
C PRO A 286 -17.52 0.13 2.91
N VAL A 287 -16.87 0.92 2.07
CA VAL A 287 -16.41 0.46 0.76
C VAL A 287 -15.21 -0.48 0.91
N ALA A 288 -14.27 -0.17 1.80
CA ALA A 288 -13.18 -1.07 2.12
C ALA A 288 -13.70 -2.39 2.71
N ASP A 289 -14.66 -2.34 3.63
CA ASP A 289 -15.25 -3.53 4.25
C ASP A 289 -15.87 -4.45 3.19
N ASP A 290 -16.62 -3.92 2.23
CA ASP A 290 -17.21 -4.70 1.13
C ASP A 290 -16.14 -5.23 0.16
N LEU A 291 -15.31 -4.35 -0.38
CA LEU A 291 -14.39 -4.71 -1.45
C LEU A 291 -13.31 -5.69 -0.99
N PHE A 292 -12.74 -5.51 0.22
CA PHE A 292 -11.72 -6.44 0.71
C PHE A 292 -12.28 -7.81 1.10
N ASP A 293 -13.56 -7.90 1.48
CA ASP A 293 -14.18 -9.19 1.76
C ASP A 293 -14.44 -10.01 0.49
N ARG A 294 -14.73 -9.38 -0.65
CA ARG A 294 -15.09 -10.10 -1.87
C ARG A 294 -14.06 -10.00 -3.01
N VAL A 295 -12.95 -9.25 -2.83
CA VAL A 295 -11.91 -9.24 -3.85
C VAL A 295 -11.27 -10.61 -4.00
N VAL A 296 -11.25 -11.12 -5.23
CA VAL A 296 -10.41 -12.27 -5.60
C VAL A 296 -9.05 -11.75 -6.05
N ASN A 297 -8.00 -12.20 -5.35
CA ASN A 297 -6.61 -11.89 -5.67
C ASN A 297 -5.97 -13.07 -6.38
N VAL A 298 -5.32 -12.80 -7.49
CA VAL A 298 -4.57 -13.78 -8.29
C VAL A 298 -3.14 -13.32 -8.43
N GLY A 299 -2.19 -14.11 -7.94
CA GLY A 299 -0.76 -13.83 -8.03
C GLY A 299 -0.22 -14.13 -9.42
N LEU A 300 0.65 -13.27 -9.93
CA LEU A 300 1.35 -13.46 -11.19
C LEU A 300 2.85 -13.71 -10.95
N ASN A 301 3.47 -14.49 -11.82
CA ASN A 301 4.90 -14.77 -11.75
C ASN A 301 5.63 -14.09 -12.92
N GLN A 302 6.65 -13.29 -12.62
CA GLN A 302 7.44 -12.56 -13.62
C GLN A 302 8.15 -13.47 -14.64
N TRP A 303 8.26 -14.75 -14.34
CA TRP A 303 8.96 -15.75 -15.17
C TRP A 303 8.03 -16.55 -16.09
N TYR A 304 6.72 -16.23 -16.12
CA TYR A 304 5.83 -16.85 -17.08
C TYR A 304 6.26 -16.53 -18.50
N THR A 305 6.38 -17.57 -19.31
CA THR A 305 6.58 -17.49 -20.75
C THR A 305 5.29 -17.04 -21.44
N GLU A 306 5.35 -16.78 -22.74
CA GLU A 306 4.14 -16.47 -23.50
C GLU A 306 3.17 -17.65 -23.49
N GLU A 307 3.68 -18.89 -23.59
CA GLU A 307 2.87 -20.11 -23.51
C GLU A 307 2.18 -20.24 -22.15
N ASP A 308 2.91 -20.00 -21.05
CA ASP A 308 2.32 -19.98 -19.70
C ASP A 308 1.21 -18.93 -19.59
N CYS A 309 1.40 -17.75 -20.17
CA CYS A 309 0.38 -16.69 -20.17
C CYS A 309 -0.88 -17.08 -20.95
N VAL A 310 -0.73 -17.79 -22.10
CA VAL A 310 -1.85 -18.34 -22.86
C VAL A 310 -2.59 -19.35 -22.03
N GLN A 311 -1.91 -20.36 -21.51
CA GLN A 311 -2.50 -21.42 -20.69
C GLN A 311 -3.20 -20.85 -19.46
N PHE A 312 -2.57 -19.87 -18.78
CA PHE A 312 -3.15 -19.18 -17.63
C PHE A 312 -4.46 -18.48 -17.99
N ALA A 313 -4.50 -17.75 -19.11
CA ALA A 313 -5.70 -17.05 -19.55
C ALA A 313 -6.81 -18.03 -19.96
N ASP A 314 -6.45 -19.13 -20.63
CA ASP A 314 -7.42 -20.17 -21.04
C ASP A 314 -8.05 -20.85 -19.83
N VAL A 315 -7.25 -21.19 -18.80
CA VAL A 315 -7.76 -21.76 -17.55
C VAL A 315 -8.65 -20.76 -16.84
N MET A 316 -8.24 -19.50 -16.72
CA MET A 316 -9.09 -18.45 -16.12
C MET A 316 -10.42 -18.30 -16.86
N ASN A 317 -10.37 -18.19 -18.19
CA ASN A 317 -11.59 -18.08 -19.01
C ASN A 317 -12.50 -19.30 -18.85
N SER A 318 -11.93 -20.52 -18.82
CA SER A 318 -12.70 -21.75 -18.61
C SER A 318 -13.41 -21.75 -17.25
N VAL A 319 -12.69 -21.41 -16.17
CA VAL A 319 -13.29 -21.33 -14.84
C VAL A 319 -14.33 -20.23 -14.77
N LEU A 320 -14.02 -19.03 -15.24
CA LEU A 320 -14.95 -17.89 -15.18
C LEU A 320 -16.22 -18.15 -16.00
N SER A 321 -16.10 -18.76 -17.19
CA SER A 321 -17.26 -19.11 -18.03
C SER A 321 -18.16 -20.20 -17.41
N HIS A 322 -17.66 -20.96 -16.43
CA HIS A 322 -18.46 -21.93 -15.69
C HIS A 322 -19.40 -21.26 -14.68
N PHE A 323 -18.94 -20.15 -14.06
CA PHE A 323 -19.67 -19.46 -12.99
C PHE A 323 -20.35 -18.16 -13.45
N CYS A 324 -19.90 -17.58 -14.56
CA CYS A 324 -20.29 -16.26 -14.99
C CYS A 324 -20.74 -16.25 -16.45
N THR A 325 -21.57 -15.28 -16.80
CA THR A 325 -22.08 -15.05 -18.15
C THR A 325 -21.13 -14.15 -18.91
N GLU A 326 -20.60 -14.61 -20.04
CA GLU A 326 -19.79 -13.77 -20.94
C GLU A 326 -20.57 -12.54 -21.39
N ASP A 327 -19.98 -11.36 -21.24
CA ASP A 327 -20.58 -10.09 -21.66
C ASP A 327 -19.49 -9.17 -22.24
N PRO A 328 -19.43 -9.05 -23.57
CA PRO A 328 -18.44 -8.18 -24.22
C PRO A 328 -18.62 -6.68 -23.89
N SER A 329 -19.75 -6.28 -23.32
CA SER A 329 -19.99 -4.91 -22.86
C SER A 329 -19.56 -4.63 -21.44
N ALA A 330 -19.21 -5.70 -20.67
CA ALA A 330 -18.73 -5.55 -19.30
C ALA A 330 -17.32 -4.92 -19.25
N LYS A 331 -16.94 -4.47 -18.05
CA LYS A 331 -15.66 -3.77 -17.84
C LYS A 331 -14.47 -4.65 -18.27
N PRO A 332 -13.58 -4.14 -19.16
CA PRO A 332 -12.43 -4.90 -19.62
C PRO A 332 -11.35 -5.01 -18.52
N TRP A 333 -10.51 -6.04 -18.63
CA TRP A 333 -9.33 -6.24 -17.82
C TRP A 333 -8.22 -5.27 -18.28
N ARG A 334 -7.94 -4.26 -17.49
CA ARG A 334 -6.86 -3.29 -17.80
C ARG A 334 -6.12 -2.89 -16.53
#